data_043958b218e2b120da3fc9ba96b197e7
#
_entry.id   043958b218e2b120da3fc9ba96b197e7
#
_cell.length_a   1.000
_cell.length_b   1.000
_cell.length_c   1.000
_cell.angle_alpha   90.00
_cell.angle_beta   90.00
_cell.angle_gamma   90.00
#
_symmetry.space_group_name_H-M   'P 1'
#
loop_
_entity.id
_entity.type
_entity.pdbx_description
1 polymer ?
#
loop_
_entity_poly.entity_id
_entity_poly.type
_entity_poly.pdbx_seq_one_letter_code
_entity_poly.pdbx_strand_id
1 'polypeptide(L)'
;MKDTEKKHLSNNEANRLTREAIRTSLLLLMEQKDFESITISELVKRAGVSRQSFYRNYTSKEDIVVEIEEKILESFAESLNDPKYVDDPRMWLYDLFNLVRQNRKMAAVLHKAKLFDILFPKAPFIVERKIENTSENVHYYVIGSLGAIKSIGEEWFIGGMKESSDVMADICMNFFT
;
A
#
# COMPACT_ATOMS: atom_id res chain seq x y z
N MET A 1 -39.44 -22.96 10.74
CA MET A 1 -38.80 -21.91 11.55
C MET A 1 -37.29 -22.15 11.49
N LYS A 2 -36.57 -21.36 10.69
CA LYS A 2 -35.11 -21.40 10.64
C LYS A 2 -34.59 -20.27 11.52
N ASP A 3 -34.09 -20.63 12.70
CA ASP A 3 -33.32 -19.71 13.55
C ASP A 3 -32.04 -19.30 12.81
N THR A 4 -31.99 -18.05 12.42
CA THR A 4 -30.78 -17.44 11.88
C THR A 4 -29.92 -17.09 13.09
N GLU A 5 -28.97 -17.95 13.45
CA GLU A 5 -27.92 -17.62 14.42
C GLU A 5 -27.20 -16.35 13.96
N LYS A 6 -27.52 -15.24 14.59
CA LYS A 6 -26.71 -14.01 14.53
C LYS A 6 -25.40 -14.32 15.23
N LYS A 7 -24.37 -14.71 14.46
CA LYS A 7 -23.01 -14.87 14.95
C LYS A 7 -22.56 -13.54 15.56
N HIS A 8 -22.46 -13.47 16.88
CA HIS A 8 -21.97 -12.28 17.59
C HIS A 8 -20.48 -12.16 17.27
N LEU A 9 -20.11 -11.19 16.41
CA LEU A 9 -18.72 -10.87 16.12
C LEU A 9 -18.03 -10.42 17.43
N SER A 10 -16.79 -10.85 17.63
CA SER A 10 -15.98 -10.31 18.73
C SER A 10 -15.77 -8.81 18.52
N ASN A 11 -15.58 -8.05 19.61
CA ASN A 11 -15.30 -6.60 19.52
C ASN A 11 -14.11 -6.29 18.60
N ASN A 12 -13.08 -7.15 18.59
CA ASN A 12 -11.91 -7.00 17.73
C ASN A 12 -12.24 -7.24 16.25
N GLU A 13 -13.07 -8.23 15.96
CA GLU A 13 -13.51 -8.53 14.59
C GLU A 13 -14.43 -7.44 14.05
N ALA A 14 -15.37 -6.94 14.84
CA ALA A 14 -16.24 -5.82 14.48
C ALA A 14 -15.42 -4.55 14.22
N ASN A 15 -14.38 -4.31 15.02
CA ASN A 15 -13.47 -3.17 14.83
C ASN A 15 -12.66 -3.31 13.54
N ARG A 16 -12.09 -4.48 13.26
CA ARG A 16 -11.36 -4.78 12.02
C ARG A 16 -12.23 -4.54 10.78
N LEU A 17 -13.46 -5.04 10.77
CA LEU A 17 -14.41 -4.82 9.67
C LEU A 17 -14.78 -3.35 9.49
N THR A 18 -14.95 -2.62 10.61
CA THR A 18 -15.22 -1.17 10.59
C THR A 18 -14.04 -0.42 9.93
N ARG A 19 -12.81 -0.70 10.32
CA ARG A 19 -11.61 -0.09 9.72
C ARG A 19 -11.49 -0.41 8.24
N GLU A 20 -11.73 -1.65 7.85
CA GLU A 20 -11.70 -2.09 6.46
C GLU A 20 -12.76 -1.37 5.61
N ALA A 21 -14.00 -1.26 6.11
CA ALA A 21 -15.07 -0.52 5.42
C ALA A 21 -14.72 0.97 5.24
N ILE A 22 -14.11 1.60 6.24
CA ILE A 22 -13.68 3.00 6.17
C ILE A 22 -12.56 3.18 5.14
N ARG A 23 -11.50 2.33 5.16
CA ARG A 23 -10.40 2.39 4.18
C ARG A 23 -10.89 2.21 2.74
N THR A 24 -11.66 1.15 2.50
CA THR A 24 -12.23 0.89 1.17
C THR A 24 -13.08 2.06 0.68
N SER A 25 -13.90 2.64 1.57
CA SER A 25 -14.73 3.78 1.22
C SER A 25 -13.92 5.03 0.90
N LEU A 26 -12.81 5.28 1.61
CA LEU A 26 -11.91 6.38 1.31
C LEU A 26 -11.29 6.21 -0.09
N LEU A 27 -10.73 5.06 -0.40
CA LEU A 27 -10.13 4.78 -1.70
C LEU A 27 -11.13 4.96 -2.85
N LEU A 28 -12.36 4.47 -2.69
CA LEU A 28 -13.43 4.65 -3.68
C LEU A 28 -13.90 6.10 -3.83
N LEU A 29 -13.82 6.92 -2.79
CA LEU A 29 -14.09 8.36 -2.90
C LEU A 29 -12.96 9.10 -3.60
N MET A 30 -11.71 8.71 -3.34
CA MET A 30 -10.52 9.28 -3.99
C MET A 30 -10.47 8.99 -5.49
N GLU A 31 -11.12 7.91 -5.97
CA GLU A 31 -11.31 7.68 -7.41
C GLU A 31 -12.23 8.71 -8.07
N GLN A 32 -13.13 9.33 -7.30
CA GLN A 32 -14.19 10.19 -7.81
C GLN A 32 -13.86 11.68 -7.66
N LYS A 33 -13.06 12.05 -6.66
CA LYS A 33 -12.74 13.44 -6.34
C LYS A 33 -11.41 13.56 -5.57
N ASP A 34 -10.94 14.80 -5.47
CA ASP A 34 -9.71 15.09 -4.76
C ASP A 34 -9.82 14.78 -3.26
N PHE A 35 -8.76 14.22 -2.69
CA PHE A 35 -8.67 13.84 -1.27
C PHE A 35 -9.08 14.99 -0.35
N GLU A 36 -8.59 16.20 -0.63
CA GLU A 36 -8.90 17.40 0.17
C GLU A 36 -10.41 17.71 0.25
N SER A 37 -11.15 17.41 -0.81
CA SER A 37 -12.59 17.64 -0.89
C SER A 37 -13.45 16.57 -0.21
N ILE A 38 -12.83 15.45 0.22
CA ILE A 38 -13.54 14.37 0.90
C ILE A 38 -13.81 14.77 2.35
N THR A 39 -15.08 14.75 2.74
CA THR A 39 -15.49 15.02 4.11
C THR A 39 -15.68 13.74 4.92
N ILE A 40 -15.46 13.81 6.24
CA ILE A 40 -15.74 12.67 7.14
C ILE A 40 -17.21 12.24 7.04
N SER A 41 -18.13 13.19 6.81
CA SER A 41 -19.57 12.88 6.66
C SER A 41 -19.87 11.97 5.48
N GLU A 42 -19.25 12.25 4.34
CA GLU A 42 -19.38 11.41 3.13
C GLU A 42 -18.74 10.05 3.34
N LEU A 43 -17.55 10.06 3.96
CA LEU A 43 -16.79 8.85 4.21
C LEU A 43 -17.56 7.87 5.10
N VAL A 44 -18.09 8.33 6.25
CA VAL A 44 -18.85 7.47 7.16
C VAL A 44 -20.17 7.00 6.56
N LYS A 45 -20.85 7.88 5.77
CA LYS A 45 -22.06 7.52 5.05
C LYS A 45 -21.79 6.39 4.04
N ARG A 46 -20.70 6.51 3.26
CA ARG A 46 -20.31 5.51 2.28
C ARG A 46 -19.87 4.19 2.95
N ALA A 47 -19.14 4.29 4.06
CA ALA A 47 -18.68 3.13 4.82
C ALA A 47 -19.80 2.42 5.60
N GLY A 48 -20.99 3.01 5.71
CA GLY A 48 -22.10 2.46 6.48
C GLY A 48 -21.81 2.46 7.99
N VAL A 49 -20.98 3.37 8.48
CA VAL A 49 -20.60 3.45 9.90
C VAL A 49 -21.07 4.78 10.54
N SER A 50 -21.16 4.80 11.87
CA SER A 50 -21.45 6.04 12.60
C SER A 50 -20.19 6.93 12.70
N ARG A 51 -20.39 8.25 12.85
CA ARG A 51 -19.29 9.18 13.19
C ARG A 51 -18.57 8.76 14.47
N GLN A 52 -19.27 8.27 15.47
CA GLN A 52 -18.67 7.78 16.70
C GLN A 52 -17.77 6.57 16.45
N SER A 53 -18.19 5.66 15.57
CA SER A 53 -17.36 4.52 15.15
C SER A 53 -16.12 4.97 14.40
N PHE A 54 -16.23 6.02 13.59
CA PHE A 54 -15.08 6.63 12.92
C PHE A 54 -14.09 7.17 13.94
N TYR A 55 -14.50 8.09 14.83
CA TYR A 55 -13.61 8.74 15.79
C TYR A 55 -13.05 7.81 16.87
N ARG A 56 -13.62 6.63 17.03
CA ARG A 56 -13.03 5.56 17.86
C ARG A 56 -11.82 4.90 17.20
N ASN A 57 -11.71 4.98 15.86
CA ASN A 57 -10.67 4.32 15.08
C ASN A 57 -9.63 5.28 14.48
N TYR A 58 -10.03 6.50 14.14
CA TYR A 58 -9.22 7.51 13.44
C TYR A 58 -9.53 8.90 13.97
N THR A 59 -8.54 9.77 14.07
CA THR A 59 -8.74 11.18 14.42
C THR A 59 -9.03 12.03 13.20
N SER A 60 -8.50 11.63 12.04
CA SER A 60 -8.61 12.33 10.77
C SER A 60 -8.70 11.35 9.58
N LYS A 61 -8.97 11.85 8.39
CA LYS A 61 -8.91 11.03 7.17
C LYS A 61 -7.46 10.73 6.74
N GLU A 62 -6.53 11.58 7.15
CA GLU A 62 -5.09 11.44 6.96
C GLU A 62 -4.56 10.18 7.70
N ASP A 63 -5.08 9.89 8.90
CA ASP A 63 -4.69 8.68 9.66
C ASP A 63 -5.05 7.39 8.90
N ILE A 64 -6.16 7.42 8.13
CA ILE A 64 -6.56 6.27 7.30
C ILE A 64 -5.54 6.06 6.19
N VAL A 65 -5.08 7.14 5.60
CA VAL A 65 -4.07 7.13 4.55
C VAL A 65 -2.78 6.51 5.09
N VAL A 66 -2.29 7.01 6.22
CA VAL A 66 -1.08 6.47 6.89
C VAL A 66 -1.22 4.97 7.14
N GLU A 67 -2.38 4.50 7.61
CA GLU A 67 -2.61 3.06 7.79
C GLU A 67 -2.59 2.26 6.48
N ILE A 68 -3.21 2.78 5.42
CA ILE A 68 -3.20 2.13 4.09
C ILE A 68 -1.76 1.96 3.61
N GLU A 69 -1.00 3.01 3.75
CA GLU A 69 0.39 3.07 3.36
C GLU A 69 1.25 2.07 4.16
N GLU A 70 1.16 2.10 5.48
CA GLU A 70 1.89 1.17 6.34
C GLU A 70 1.60 -0.28 5.94
N LYS A 71 0.34 -0.61 5.66
CA LYS A 71 -0.03 -1.95 5.21
C LYS A 71 0.54 -2.32 3.83
N ILE A 72 0.60 -1.36 2.91
CA ILE A 72 1.24 -1.59 1.60
C ILE A 72 2.72 -1.89 1.80
N LEU A 73 3.42 -1.09 2.62
CA LEU A 73 4.84 -1.30 2.89
C LEU A 73 5.12 -2.59 3.67
N GLU A 74 4.29 -2.93 4.65
CA GLU A 74 4.41 -4.18 5.40
C GLU A 74 4.25 -5.38 4.46
N SER A 75 3.21 -5.37 3.61
CA SER A 75 2.97 -6.43 2.63
C SER A 75 4.12 -6.55 1.63
N PHE A 76 4.66 -5.41 1.20
CA PHE A 76 5.83 -5.35 0.34
C PHE A 76 7.06 -5.96 1.02
N ALA A 77 7.35 -5.54 2.25
CA ALA A 77 8.49 -6.04 3.00
C ALA A 77 8.37 -7.55 3.33
N GLU A 78 7.15 -8.02 3.62
CA GLU A 78 6.88 -9.45 3.85
C GLU A 78 7.11 -10.27 2.58
N SER A 79 6.75 -9.73 1.41
CA SER A 79 6.96 -10.43 0.14
C SER A 79 8.44 -10.68 -0.19
N LEU A 80 9.35 -9.85 0.32
CA LEU A 80 10.81 -10.05 0.11
C LEU A 80 11.34 -11.35 0.75
N ASN A 81 10.66 -11.88 1.77
CA ASN A 81 11.03 -13.13 2.44
C ASN A 81 10.25 -14.34 1.90
N ASP A 82 9.40 -14.17 0.90
CA ASP A 82 8.69 -15.27 0.27
C ASP A 82 9.73 -16.17 -0.46
N PRO A 83 9.78 -17.48 -0.17
CA PRO A 83 10.70 -18.42 -0.84
C PRO A 83 10.64 -18.33 -2.37
N LYS A 84 9.50 -17.95 -2.93
CA LYS A 84 9.31 -17.73 -4.37
C LYS A 84 10.27 -16.68 -4.95
N TYR A 85 10.67 -15.69 -4.14
CA TYR A 85 11.45 -14.54 -4.60
C TYR A 85 12.90 -14.52 -4.09
N VAL A 86 13.21 -15.31 -3.05
CA VAL A 86 14.56 -15.37 -2.48
C VAL A 86 15.58 -15.81 -3.54
N ASP A 87 15.22 -16.79 -4.36
CA ASP A 87 16.08 -17.32 -5.43
C ASP A 87 15.91 -16.59 -6.77
N ASP A 88 14.87 -15.75 -6.89
CA ASP A 88 14.58 -14.98 -8.12
C ASP A 88 14.08 -13.56 -7.78
N PRO A 89 14.99 -12.64 -7.41
CA PRO A 89 14.64 -11.22 -7.17
C PRO A 89 14.01 -10.53 -8.38
N ARG A 90 14.36 -10.97 -9.59
CA ARG A 90 13.77 -10.46 -10.83
C ARG A 90 12.28 -10.74 -10.89
N MET A 91 11.85 -11.92 -10.47
CA MET A 91 10.44 -12.29 -10.44
C MET A 91 9.65 -11.42 -9.48
N TRP A 92 10.24 -11.06 -8.34
CA TRP A 92 9.63 -10.12 -7.39
C TRP A 92 9.40 -8.73 -8.02
N LEU A 93 10.40 -8.20 -8.72
CA LEU A 93 10.27 -6.94 -9.46
C LEU A 93 9.20 -7.02 -10.54
N TYR A 94 9.16 -8.12 -11.31
CA TYR A 94 8.12 -8.34 -12.30
C TYR A 94 6.72 -8.31 -11.69
N ASP A 95 6.50 -9.06 -10.61
CA ASP A 95 5.20 -9.10 -9.92
C ASP A 95 4.81 -7.73 -9.34
N LEU A 96 5.77 -6.95 -8.81
CA LEU A 96 5.58 -5.59 -8.36
C LEU A 96 5.06 -4.67 -9.48
N PHE A 97 5.76 -4.61 -10.60
CA PHE A 97 5.35 -3.78 -11.75
C PHE A 97 4.04 -4.25 -12.37
N ASN A 98 3.82 -5.56 -12.41
CA ASN A 98 2.57 -6.14 -12.88
C ASN A 98 1.38 -5.79 -11.97
N LEU A 99 1.57 -5.80 -10.65
CA LEU A 99 0.57 -5.37 -9.67
C LEU A 99 0.17 -3.90 -9.89
N VAL A 100 1.16 -3.01 -10.06
CA VAL A 100 0.90 -1.59 -10.35
C VAL A 100 0.11 -1.44 -11.66
N ARG A 101 0.49 -2.16 -12.70
CA ARG A 101 -0.18 -2.13 -14.01
C ARG A 101 -1.63 -2.61 -13.91
N GLN A 102 -1.87 -3.72 -13.22
CA GLN A 102 -3.21 -4.27 -13.02
C GLN A 102 -4.10 -3.33 -12.20
N ASN A 103 -3.51 -2.61 -11.26
CA ASN A 103 -4.21 -1.70 -10.37
C ASN A 103 -3.97 -0.21 -10.72
N ARG A 104 -3.81 0.11 -12.03
CA ARG A 104 -3.45 1.46 -12.50
C ARG A 104 -4.33 2.59 -11.96
N LYS A 105 -5.63 2.34 -11.77
CA LYS A 105 -6.55 3.34 -11.22
C LYS A 105 -6.21 3.66 -9.78
N MET A 106 -5.97 2.64 -8.97
CA MET A 106 -5.57 2.81 -7.57
C MET A 106 -4.19 3.47 -7.48
N ALA A 107 -3.23 3.04 -8.31
CA ALA A 107 -1.91 3.67 -8.39
C ALA A 107 -2.01 5.17 -8.73
N ALA A 108 -2.92 5.55 -9.65
CA ALA A 108 -3.17 6.96 -9.97
C ALA A 108 -3.73 7.75 -8.78
N VAL A 109 -4.64 7.16 -8.00
CA VAL A 109 -5.20 7.76 -6.79
C VAL A 109 -4.10 7.99 -5.75
N LEU A 110 -3.26 6.98 -5.50
CA LEU A 110 -2.17 7.05 -4.53
C LEU A 110 -1.11 8.08 -4.96
N HIS A 111 -0.74 8.10 -6.24
CA HIS A 111 0.22 9.07 -6.80
C HIS A 111 -0.33 10.51 -6.69
N LYS A 112 -1.58 10.75 -7.11
CA LYS A 112 -2.22 12.08 -7.03
C LYS A 112 -2.30 12.60 -5.60
N ALA A 113 -2.53 11.75 -4.63
CA ALA A 113 -2.56 12.09 -3.22
C ALA A 113 -1.16 12.23 -2.59
N LYS A 114 -0.07 12.07 -3.37
CA LYS A 114 1.34 12.11 -2.92
C LYS A 114 1.63 11.16 -1.76
N LEU A 115 0.92 10.06 -1.70
CA LEU A 115 0.98 9.13 -0.58
C LEU A 115 2.37 8.48 -0.47
N PHE A 116 2.99 8.14 -1.60
CA PHE A 116 4.34 7.58 -1.61
C PHE A 116 5.41 8.54 -1.06
N ASP A 117 5.20 9.86 -1.15
CA ASP A 117 6.16 10.84 -0.62
C ASP A 117 6.14 10.92 0.91
N ILE A 118 5.01 10.63 1.52
CA ILE A 118 4.86 10.64 2.98
C ILE A 118 5.49 9.39 3.60
N LEU A 119 5.34 8.24 2.93
CA LEU A 119 5.77 6.94 3.44
C LEU A 119 7.18 6.55 3.11
N PHE A 120 7.62 6.95 1.92
CA PHE A 120 8.92 6.52 1.43
C PHE A 120 10.07 6.76 2.43
N PRO A 121 10.07 7.86 3.23
CA PRO A 121 11.06 8.05 4.30
C PRO A 121 11.04 6.97 5.38
N LYS A 122 9.91 6.29 5.60
CA LYS A 122 9.77 5.21 6.60
C LYS A 122 10.03 3.82 6.02
N ALA A 123 9.98 3.68 4.68
CA ALA A 123 10.12 2.40 4.00
C ALA A 123 11.41 1.64 4.36
N PRO A 124 12.61 2.26 4.39
CA PRO A 124 13.82 1.57 4.76
C PRO A 124 13.71 0.90 6.13
N PHE A 125 13.21 1.60 7.13
CA PHE A 125 13.06 1.07 8.49
C PHE A 125 12.11 -0.13 8.57
N ILE A 126 11.01 -0.09 7.81
CA ILE A 126 10.03 -1.20 7.75
C ILE A 126 10.65 -2.41 7.04
N VAL A 127 11.34 -2.20 5.94
CA VAL A 127 12.00 -3.27 5.17
C VAL A 127 13.13 -3.90 5.97
N GLU A 128 14.02 -3.11 6.57
CA GLU A 128 15.15 -3.62 7.37
C GLU A 128 14.72 -4.51 8.52
N ARG A 129 13.59 -4.19 9.17
CA ARG A 129 13.04 -5.03 10.25
C ARG A 129 12.57 -6.41 9.78
N LYS A 130 12.36 -6.57 8.48
CA LYS A 130 11.82 -7.81 7.88
C LYS A 130 12.91 -8.65 7.20
N ILE A 131 14.03 -8.04 6.79
CA ILE A 131 15.14 -8.79 6.18
C ILE A 131 16.08 -9.30 7.27
N GLU A 132 16.50 -10.56 7.13
CA GLU A 132 17.42 -11.23 8.07
C GLU A 132 18.90 -10.88 7.84
N ASN A 133 19.20 -9.81 7.12
CA ASN A 133 20.55 -9.40 6.81
C ASN A 133 21.09 -8.45 7.89
N THR A 134 22.21 -8.84 8.49
CA THR A 134 22.92 -8.11 9.56
C THR A 134 24.17 -7.38 9.09
N SER A 135 24.36 -7.20 7.78
CA SER A 135 25.48 -6.43 7.23
C SER A 135 25.49 -4.99 7.76
N GLU A 136 26.66 -4.47 8.13
CA GLU A 136 26.82 -3.09 8.64
C GLU A 136 26.31 -2.03 7.65
N ASN A 137 26.28 -2.34 6.35
CA ASN A 137 25.87 -1.42 5.30
C ASN A 137 24.46 -1.69 4.75
N VAL A 138 23.69 -2.62 5.32
CA VAL A 138 22.37 -3.00 4.82
C VAL A 138 21.43 -1.81 4.66
N HIS A 139 21.49 -0.86 5.58
CA HIS A 139 20.70 0.36 5.55
C HIS A 139 20.87 1.16 4.24
N TYR A 140 22.11 1.36 3.80
CA TYR A 140 22.39 2.08 2.55
C TYR A 140 21.96 1.31 1.32
N TYR A 141 22.11 -0.01 1.31
CA TYR A 141 21.60 -0.86 0.23
C TYR A 141 20.07 -0.79 0.14
N VAL A 142 19.38 -0.87 1.27
CA VAL A 142 17.90 -0.77 1.31
C VAL A 142 17.45 0.59 0.81
N ILE A 143 18.04 1.70 1.29
CA ILE A 143 17.70 3.05 0.82
C ILE A 143 17.93 3.18 -0.68
N GLY A 144 19.10 2.74 -1.17
CA GLY A 144 19.45 2.83 -2.58
C GLY A 144 18.49 2.03 -3.46
N SER A 145 18.22 0.78 -3.08
CA SER A 145 17.32 -0.10 -3.82
C SER A 145 15.87 0.43 -3.86
N LEU A 146 15.33 0.80 -2.71
CA LEU A 146 13.98 1.36 -2.64
C LEU A 146 13.90 2.69 -3.40
N GLY A 147 14.94 3.55 -3.30
CA GLY A 147 15.01 4.80 -4.02
C GLY A 147 14.99 4.62 -5.53
N ALA A 148 15.78 3.67 -6.04
CA ALA A 148 15.81 3.33 -7.46
C ALA A 148 14.46 2.80 -7.93
N ILE A 149 13.89 1.82 -7.23
CA ILE A 149 12.58 1.22 -7.58
C ILE A 149 11.48 2.29 -7.58
N LYS A 150 11.43 3.15 -6.55
CA LYS A 150 10.45 4.25 -6.48
C LYS A 150 10.59 5.18 -7.68
N SER A 151 11.79 5.72 -7.91
CA SER A 151 12.00 6.73 -8.94
C SER A 151 11.75 6.18 -10.35
N ILE A 152 12.22 4.97 -10.63
CA ILE A 152 11.99 4.29 -11.91
C ILE A 152 10.50 3.99 -12.09
N GLY A 153 9.85 3.47 -11.05
CA GLY A 153 8.43 3.11 -11.08
C GLY A 153 7.52 4.33 -11.25
N GLU A 154 7.86 5.45 -10.60
CA GLU A 154 7.11 6.71 -10.72
C GLU A 154 7.22 7.28 -12.13
N GLU A 155 8.43 7.37 -12.69
CA GLU A 155 8.64 7.84 -14.05
C GLU A 155 7.94 6.96 -15.08
N TRP A 156 8.03 5.63 -14.94
CA TRP A 156 7.32 4.69 -15.77
C TRP A 156 5.79 4.87 -15.69
N PHE A 157 5.26 5.08 -14.49
CA PHE A 157 3.83 5.30 -14.27
C PHE A 157 3.35 6.59 -14.94
N ILE A 158 4.07 7.72 -14.72
CA ILE A 158 3.78 9.03 -15.32
C ILE A 158 3.90 8.96 -16.84
N GLY A 159 4.90 8.24 -17.36
CA GLY A 159 5.13 7.99 -18.78
C GLY A 159 4.05 7.14 -19.47
N GLY A 160 3.06 6.64 -18.71
CA GLY A 160 1.92 5.86 -19.21
C GLY A 160 2.18 4.36 -19.26
N MET A 161 3.20 3.86 -18.55
CA MET A 161 3.55 2.44 -18.43
C MET A 161 3.77 1.77 -19.80
N LYS A 162 4.56 2.40 -20.67
CA LYS A 162 4.80 1.94 -22.05
C LYS A 162 5.57 0.63 -22.10
N GLU A 163 6.62 0.52 -21.29
CA GLU A 163 7.44 -0.67 -21.15
C GLU A 163 6.65 -1.78 -20.41
N SER A 164 6.86 -3.04 -20.82
CA SER A 164 6.27 -4.18 -20.12
C SER A 164 6.82 -4.33 -18.69
N SER A 165 6.08 -5.02 -17.83
CA SER A 165 6.56 -5.32 -16.46
C SER A 165 7.86 -6.13 -16.45
N ASP A 166 8.08 -6.94 -17.49
CA ASP A 166 9.29 -7.71 -17.73
C ASP A 166 10.50 -6.79 -17.98
N VAL A 167 10.35 -5.82 -18.90
CA VAL A 167 11.39 -4.83 -19.20
C VAL A 167 11.71 -3.99 -17.97
N MET A 168 10.69 -3.60 -17.20
CA MET A 168 10.89 -2.83 -15.98
C MET A 168 11.66 -3.61 -14.91
N ALA A 169 11.38 -4.92 -14.79
CA ALA A 169 12.13 -5.80 -13.90
C ALA A 169 13.61 -5.88 -14.31
N ASP A 170 13.90 -6.05 -15.61
CA ASP A 170 15.26 -6.09 -16.13
C ASP A 170 16.02 -4.76 -15.90
N ILE A 171 15.35 -3.62 -16.12
CA ILE A 171 15.93 -2.30 -15.85
C ILE A 171 16.32 -2.19 -14.38
N CYS A 172 15.44 -2.55 -13.45
CA CYS A 172 15.74 -2.48 -12.02
C CYS A 172 16.86 -3.45 -11.62
N MET A 173 16.89 -4.68 -12.15
CA MET A 173 17.96 -5.65 -11.85
C MET A 173 19.34 -5.11 -12.22
N ASN A 174 19.47 -4.35 -13.30
CA ASN A 174 20.74 -3.77 -13.72
C ASN A 174 21.32 -2.73 -12.72
N PHE A 175 20.51 -2.26 -11.76
CA PHE A 175 21.00 -1.39 -10.67
C PHE A 175 21.46 -2.17 -9.44
N PHE A 176 21.21 -3.49 -9.37
CA PHE A 176 21.50 -4.32 -8.21
C PHE A 176 22.60 -5.36 -8.47
N THR A 177 23.09 -5.44 -9.70
CA THR A 177 24.23 -6.27 -10.12
C THR A 177 25.48 -5.42 -10.32
#